data_ebb8c2de0982d66d5a609de5adf137ff
#
_entry.id   ebb8c2de0982d66d5a609de5adf137ff
#
_cell.length_a   1.000
_cell.length_b   1.000
_cell.length_c   1.000
_cell.angle_alpha   90.00
_cell.angle_beta   90.00
_cell.angle_gamma   90.00
#
_symmetry.space_group_name_H-M   'P 1'
#
loop_
_entity.id
_entity.type
_entity.pdbx_description
1 polymer ?
#
loop_
_entity_poly.entity_id
_entity_poly.type
_entity_poly.pdbx_seq_one_letter_code
_entity_poly.pdbx_strand_id
1 'polypeptide(L)'
;MEFHEKLQTLRKQKGLTQEELAEALHVSRTAVSNWESGRGYPNIDSLKATAAFFGVTVDALLSGEELLTIAEDDHKTKRSLLLDLVFGLLDLSAAAFLFLPLFGQSAANSVQSVSLLSLTAISVYLKGAYFAVVIGMILLGILTLALQNSTQKLWTSSKHALSCGFSGVGLLLFVLSRQPYAATLLLIYLTIKAFLLAKKQ
;
A
#
# COMPACT_ATOMS: atom_id res chain seq x y z
N MET A 1 -33.54 -13.10 -9.15
CA MET A 1 -32.52 -14.14 -9.07
C MET A 1 -31.18 -13.45 -8.85
N GLU A 2 -30.56 -13.68 -7.71
CA GLU A 2 -29.30 -13.04 -7.35
C GLU A 2 -28.10 -13.69 -8.04
N PHE A 3 -26.96 -13.01 -8.06
CA PHE A 3 -25.72 -13.50 -8.71
C PHE A 3 -25.36 -14.94 -8.32
N HIS A 4 -25.39 -15.23 -7.03
CA HIS A 4 -25.02 -16.55 -6.50
C HIS A 4 -25.91 -17.68 -7.03
N GLU A 5 -27.22 -17.43 -7.16
CA GLU A 5 -28.17 -18.40 -7.70
C GLU A 5 -27.97 -18.61 -9.21
N LYS A 6 -27.73 -17.50 -9.95
CA LYS A 6 -27.44 -17.55 -11.39
C LYS A 6 -26.17 -18.32 -11.67
N LEU A 7 -25.09 -18.03 -10.93
CA LEU A 7 -23.79 -18.71 -11.09
C LEU A 7 -23.93 -20.21 -10.84
N GLN A 8 -24.59 -20.62 -9.75
CA GLN A 8 -24.81 -22.01 -9.43
C GLN A 8 -25.65 -22.71 -10.51
N THR A 9 -26.67 -22.02 -11.02
CA THR A 9 -27.55 -22.56 -12.09
C THR A 9 -26.76 -22.78 -13.38
N LEU A 10 -25.98 -21.79 -13.83
CA LEU A 10 -25.15 -21.89 -15.03
C LEU A 10 -24.09 -22.98 -14.92
N ARG A 11 -23.45 -23.12 -13.76
CA ARG A 11 -22.48 -24.20 -13.53
C ARG A 11 -23.12 -25.56 -13.62
N LYS A 12 -24.28 -25.75 -12.94
CA LYS A 12 -25.01 -27.02 -12.95
C LYS A 12 -25.52 -27.38 -14.36
N GLN A 13 -25.96 -26.38 -15.13
CA GLN A 13 -26.39 -26.60 -16.53
C GLN A 13 -25.24 -27.09 -17.42
N LYS A 14 -24.00 -26.65 -17.16
CA LYS A 14 -22.80 -27.18 -17.83
C LYS A 14 -22.27 -28.48 -17.23
N GLY A 15 -22.90 -29.04 -16.20
CA GLY A 15 -22.49 -30.28 -15.54
C GLY A 15 -21.17 -30.19 -14.75
N LEU A 16 -20.72 -28.97 -14.42
CA LEU A 16 -19.43 -28.75 -13.77
C LEU A 16 -19.53 -28.82 -12.25
N THR A 17 -18.48 -29.33 -11.60
CA THR A 17 -18.22 -29.18 -10.17
C THR A 17 -17.70 -27.78 -9.85
N GLN A 18 -17.68 -27.39 -8.57
CA GLN A 18 -17.07 -26.12 -8.15
C GLN A 18 -15.56 -26.09 -8.42
N GLU A 19 -14.88 -27.24 -8.36
CA GLU A 19 -13.47 -27.39 -8.67
C GLU A 19 -13.19 -27.12 -10.16
N GLU A 20 -13.90 -27.79 -11.04
CA GLU A 20 -13.76 -27.61 -12.49
C GLU A 20 -14.08 -26.20 -12.96
N LEU A 21 -15.08 -25.54 -12.35
CA LEU A 21 -15.34 -24.12 -12.62
C LEU A 21 -14.20 -23.23 -12.14
N ALA A 22 -13.64 -23.53 -10.97
CA ALA A 22 -12.51 -22.76 -10.41
C ALA A 22 -11.27 -22.87 -11.31
N GLU A 23 -10.96 -24.06 -11.80
CA GLU A 23 -9.86 -24.29 -12.77
C GLU A 23 -10.10 -23.54 -14.07
N ALA A 24 -11.30 -23.61 -14.62
CA ALA A 24 -11.66 -22.92 -15.86
C ALA A 24 -11.58 -21.38 -15.76
N LEU A 25 -11.84 -20.82 -14.58
CA LEU A 25 -11.76 -19.40 -14.30
C LEU A 25 -10.42 -18.94 -13.72
N HIS A 26 -9.46 -19.85 -13.51
CA HIS A 26 -8.16 -19.62 -12.87
C HIS A 26 -8.28 -18.98 -11.48
N VAL A 27 -9.23 -19.45 -10.67
CA VAL A 27 -9.47 -18.99 -9.30
C VAL A 27 -9.43 -20.19 -8.33
N SER A 28 -9.46 -19.92 -7.02
CA SER A 28 -9.54 -21.00 -6.05
C SER A 28 -10.97 -21.60 -5.95
N ARG A 29 -11.10 -22.88 -5.64
CA ARG A 29 -12.37 -23.52 -5.33
C ARG A 29 -13.12 -22.79 -4.21
N THR A 30 -12.39 -22.30 -3.21
CA THR A 30 -12.95 -21.52 -2.10
C THR A 30 -13.60 -20.22 -2.58
N ALA A 31 -13.05 -19.56 -3.60
CA ALA A 31 -13.65 -18.37 -4.20
C ALA A 31 -15.00 -18.71 -4.83
N VAL A 32 -15.05 -19.75 -5.67
CA VAL A 32 -16.32 -20.21 -6.30
C VAL A 32 -17.35 -20.59 -5.24
N SER A 33 -16.93 -21.31 -4.19
CA SER A 33 -17.83 -21.67 -3.08
C SER A 33 -18.39 -20.45 -2.34
N ASN A 34 -17.58 -19.44 -2.11
CA ASN A 34 -18.02 -18.18 -1.49
C ASN A 34 -19.00 -17.42 -2.40
N TRP A 35 -18.73 -17.37 -3.69
CA TRP A 35 -19.63 -16.72 -4.66
C TRP A 35 -20.98 -17.40 -4.72
N GLU A 36 -21.02 -18.74 -4.81
CA GLU A 36 -22.27 -19.52 -4.86
C GLU A 36 -23.04 -19.55 -3.54
N SER A 37 -22.38 -19.27 -2.42
CA SER A 37 -23.04 -19.17 -1.11
C SER A 37 -23.48 -17.75 -0.73
N GLY A 38 -23.25 -16.76 -1.61
CA GLY A 38 -23.58 -15.36 -1.34
C GLY A 38 -22.70 -14.68 -0.32
N ARG A 39 -21.55 -15.31 0.08
CA ARG A 39 -20.60 -14.75 1.07
C ARG A 39 -19.62 -13.74 0.47
N GLY A 40 -19.68 -13.51 -0.83
CA GLY A 40 -18.84 -12.56 -1.53
C GLY A 40 -19.11 -12.55 -3.01
N TYR A 41 -18.54 -11.56 -3.68
CA TYR A 41 -18.64 -11.39 -5.12
C TYR A 41 -17.26 -11.58 -5.78
N PRO A 42 -17.22 -12.00 -7.07
CA PRO A 42 -15.99 -11.96 -7.86
C PRO A 42 -15.55 -10.50 -8.04
N ASN A 43 -14.26 -10.27 -8.19
CA ASN A 43 -13.76 -8.99 -8.68
C ASN A 43 -14.15 -8.80 -10.17
N ILE A 44 -13.97 -7.60 -10.71
CA ILE A 44 -14.39 -7.25 -12.07
C ILE A 44 -13.75 -8.17 -13.12
N ASP A 45 -12.49 -8.56 -12.95
CA ASP A 45 -11.79 -9.41 -13.91
C ASP A 45 -12.34 -10.86 -13.88
N SER A 46 -12.56 -11.41 -12.68
CA SER A 46 -13.19 -12.72 -12.51
C SER A 46 -14.65 -12.73 -13.00
N LEU A 47 -15.37 -11.61 -12.83
CA LEU A 47 -16.74 -11.47 -13.31
C LEU A 47 -16.79 -11.48 -14.84
N LYS A 48 -15.89 -10.75 -15.51
CA LYS A 48 -15.75 -10.77 -16.97
C LYS A 48 -15.38 -12.16 -17.48
N ALA A 49 -14.43 -12.84 -16.81
CA ALA A 49 -14.06 -14.20 -17.14
C ALA A 49 -15.23 -15.17 -17.00
N THR A 50 -16.04 -15.03 -15.94
CA THR A 50 -17.26 -15.82 -15.70
C THR A 50 -18.29 -15.58 -16.81
N ALA A 51 -18.57 -14.32 -17.15
CA ALA A 51 -19.47 -13.96 -18.23
C ALA A 51 -19.03 -14.55 -19.58
N ALA A 52 -17.76 -14.40 -19.92
CA ALA A 52 -17.18 -14.98 -21.14
C ALA A 52 -17.26 -16.51 -21.16
N PHE A 53 -16.95 -17.18 -20.04
CA PHE A 53 -17.00 -18.64 -19.93
C PHE A 53 -18.41 -19.22 -20.12
N PHE A 54 -19.42 -18.55 -19.59
CA PHE A 54 -20.80 -18.97 -19.75
C PHE A 54 -21.47 -18.40 -21.02
N GLY A 55 -20.83 -17.49 -21.75
CA GLY A 55 -21.39 -16.88 -22.95
C GLY A 55 -22.57 -15.94 -22.67
N VAL A 56 -22.56 -15.30 -21.50
CA VAL A 56 -23.58 -14.34 -21.08
C VAL A 56 -22.95 -12.95 -20.88
N THR A 57 -23.79 -11.91 -20.83
CA THR A 57 -23.29 -10.56 -20.48
C THR A 57 -23.10 -10.41 -18.97
N VAL A 58 -22.25 -9.48 -18.56
CA VAL A 58 -22.06 -9.12 -17.14
C VAL A 58 -23.40 -8.64 -16.54
N ASP A 59 -24.17 -7.85 -17.30
CA ASP A 59 -25.49 -7.37 -16.88
C ASP A 59 -26.53 -8.50 -16.71
N ALA A 60 -26.36 -9.60 -17.44
CA ALA A 60 -27.20 -10.78 -17.25
C ALA A 60 -26.86 -11.55 -15.97
N LEU A 61 -25.59 -11.49 -15.54
CA LEU A 61 -25.13 -12.10 -14.29
C LEU A 61 -25.49 -11.28 -13.06
N LEU A 62 -25.40 -9.96 -13.14
CA LEU A 62 -25.55 -9.03 -12.02
C LEU A 62 -26.77 -8.12 -12.21
N SER A 63 -27.34 -7.67 -11.11
CA SER A 63 -28.17 -6.47 -11.09
C SER A 63 -27.30 -5.21 -11.13
N GLY A 64 -27.84 -4.07 -11.55
CA GLY A 64 -27.10 -2.81 -11.58
C GLY A 64 -26.54 -2.40 -10.21
N GLU A 65 -27.22 -2.72 -9.13
CA GLU A 65 -26.81 -2.44 -7.74
C GLU A 65 -25.63 -3.32 -7.29
N GLU A 66 -25.63 -4.60 -7.66
CA GLU A 66 -24.52 -5.53 -7.42
C GLU A 66 -23.27 -5.11 -8.19
N LEU A 67 -23.41 -4.63 -9.43
CA LEU A 67 -22.29 -4.14 -10.24
C LEU A 67 -21.64 -2.91 -9.61
N LEU A 68 -22.43 -1.96 -9.09
CA LEU A 68 -21.92 -0.78 -8.38
C LEU A 68 -21.13 -1.18 -7.14
N THR A 69 -21.63 -2.10 -6.33
CA THR A 69 -20.95 -2.58 -5.12
C THR A 69 -19.58 -3.21 -5.44
N ILE A 70 -19.52 -4.06 -6.46
CA ILE A 70 -18.29 -4.69 -6.91
C ILE A 70 -17.29 -3.64 -7.43
N ALA A 71 -17.77 -2.67 -8.21
CA ALA A 71 -16.92 -1.61 -8.75
C ALA A 71 -16.33 -0.74 -7.62
N GLU A 72 -17.11 -0.43 -6.59
CA GLU A 72 -16.63 0.33 -5.43
C GLU A 72 -15.56 -0.43 -4.63
N ASP A 73 -15.76 -1.73 -4.40
CA ASP A 73 -14.79 -2.56 -3.66
C ASP A 73 -13.48 -2.76 -4.44
N ASP A 74 -13.56 -2.92 -5.75
CA ASP A 74 -12.39 -2.98 -6.62
C ASP A 74 -11.62 -1.65 -6.61
N HIS A 75 -12.34 -0.52 -6.66
CA HIS A 75 -11.76 0.82 -6.52
C HIS A 75 -11.06 1.03 -5.18
N LYS A 76 -11.70 0.62 -4.07
CA LYS A 76 -11.11 0.70 -2.72
C LYS A 76 -9.83 -0.13 -2.61
N THR A 77 -9.86 -1.34 -3.16
CA THR A 77 -8.72 -2.27 -3.14
C THR A 77 -7.54 -1.71 -3.94
N LYS A 78 -7.77 -1.31 -5.20
CA LYS A 78 -6.73 -0.71 -6.05
C LYS A 78 -6.14 0.56 -5.45
N ARG A 79 -6.98 1.41 -4.87
CA ARG A 79 -6.55 2.61 -4.18
C ARG A 79 -5.69 2.30 -2.94
N SER A 80 -6.07 1.30 -2.15
CA SER A 80 -5.27 0.87 -1.00
C SER A 80 -3.89 0.39 -1.43
N LEU A 81 -3.81 -0.42 -2.49
CA LEU A 81 -2.55 -0.90 -3.04
C LEU A 81 -1.65 0.24 -3.54
N LEU A 82 -2.22 1.23 -4.23
CA LEU A 82 -1.48 2.41 -4.68
C LEU A 82 -0.96 3.25 -3.50
N LEU A 83 -1.75 3.42 -2.45
CA LEU A 83 -1.31 4.10 -1.24
C LEU A 83 -0.13 3.37 -0.59
N ASP A 84 -0.23 2.06 -0.43
CA ASP A 84 0.84 1.23 0.13
C ASP A 84 2.13 1.34 -0.70
N LEU A 85 2.00 1.31 -2.02
CA LEU A 85 3.13 1.49 -2.93
C LEU A 85 3.81 2.85 -2.73
N VAL A 86 3.04 3.94 -2.74
CA VAL A 86 3.60 5.29 -2.61
C VAL A 86 4.22 5.50 -1.23
N PHE A 87 3.55 5.08 -0.15
CA PHE A 87 4.09 5.17 1.20
C PHE A 87 5.38 4.36 1.34
N GLY A 88 5.37 3.11 0.86
CA GLY A 88 6.53 2.24 0.90
C GLY A 88 7.72 2.78 0.12
N LEU A 89 7.50 3.33 -1.09
CA LEU A 89 8.56 3.94 -1.89
C LEU A 89 9.10 5.23 -1.26
N LEU A 90 8.24 6.09 -0.69
CA LEU A 90 8.69 7.30 0.01
C LEU A 90 9.55 6.95 1.23
N ASP A 91 9.13 5.95 2.02
CA ASP A 91 9.91 5.51 3.17
C ASP A 91 11.21 4.83 2.76
N LEU A 92 11.21 4.02 1.71
CA LEU A 92 12.42 3.39 1.18
C LEU A 92 13.40 4.43 0.62
N SER A 93 12.88 5.49 -0.02
CA SER A 93 13.70 6.59 -0.54
C SER A 93 14.46 7.35 0.56
N ALA A 94 14.10 7.17 1.84
CA ALA A 94 14.88 7.68 2.96
C ALA A 94 16.33 7.12 2.99
N ALA A 95 16.61 6.01 2.29
CA ALA A 95 17.98 5.55 2.06
C ALA A 95 18.88 6.62 1.40
N ALA A 96 18.30 7.57 0.67
CA ALA A 96 19.01 8.70 0.09
C ALA A 96 19.74 9.55 1.16
N PHE A 97 19.20 9.65 2.38
CA PHE A 97 19.87 10.37 3.48
C PHE A 97 21.23 9.78 3.84
N LEU A 98 21.45 8.49 3.62
CA LEU A 98 22.72 7.83 3.91
C LEU A 98 23.84 8.30 2.97
N PHE A 99 23.50 8.59 1.70
CA PHE A 99 24.47 8.81 0.64
C PHE A 99 24.50 10.25 0.14
N LEU A 100 23.38 10.94 0.11
CA LEU A 100 23.28 12.32 -0.38
C LEU A 100 23.80 13.32 0.64
N PRO A 101 24.47 14.41 0.22
CA PRO A 101 25.05 15.44 1.09
C PRO A 101 23.96 16.40 1.61
N LEU A 102 23.06 15.89 2.47
CA LEU A 102 21.90 16.62 3.02
C LEU A 102 22.15 17.17 4.43
N PHE A 103 23.29 16.86 5.04
CA PHE A 103 23.62 17.29 6.38
C PHE A 103 24.72 18.35 6.37
N GLY A 104 24.47 19.45 7.09
CA GLY A 104 25.45 20.52 7.26
C GLY A 104 26.46 20.15 8.35
N GLN A 105 27.75 20.25 8.05
CA GLN A 105 28.86 20.09 8.99
C GLN A 105 29.73 21.34 8.98
N SER A 106 30.00 21.93 10.16
CA SER A 106 30.93 23.06 10.29
C SER A 106 32.37 22.60 10.00
N ALA A 107 33.01 23.22 9.03
CA ALA A 107 34.43 23.13 8.77
C ALA A 107 35.04 24.52 9.04
N ALA A 108 36.35 24.59 9.26
CA ALA A 108 37.10 25.74 9.81
C ALA A 108 36.58 27.17 9.41
N ASN A 109 36.14 27.39 8.16
CA ASN A 109 35.61 28.67 7.68
C ASN A 109 34.32 28.55 6.80
N SER A 110 33.74 27.39 6.73
CA SER A 110 32.57 27.14 5.87
C SER A 110 31.70 26.01 6.41
N VAL A 111 30.42 25.98 5.96
CA VAL A 111 29.54 24.85 6.21
C VAL A 111 29.64 23.93 4.99
N GLN A 112 30.07 22.70 5.19
CA GLN A 112 30.12 21.69 4.14
C GLN A 112 28.89 20.78 4.24
N SER A 113 28.29 20.46 3.08
CA SER A 113 27.23 19.48 3.01
C SER A 113 27.83 18.07 2.92
N VAL A 114 27.44 17.19 3.81
CA VAL A 114 27.93 15.80 3.90
C VAL A 114 26.76 14.81 3.97
N SER A 115 27.04 13.55 3.65
CA SER A 115 26.06 12.48 3.83
C SER A 115 25.98 12.06 5.30
N LEU A 116 24.90 11.35 5.69
CA LEU A 116 24.78 10.85 7.06
C LEU A 116 25.93 9.91 7.44
N LEU A 117 26.41 9.10 6.50
CA LEU A 117 27.54 8.19 6.74
C LEU A 117 28.82 8.95 7.06
N SER A 118 29.12 10.04 6.34
CA SER A 118 30.34 10.84 6.47
C SER A 118 30.25 11.94 7.54
N LEU A 119 29.10 12.12 8.18
CA LEU A 119 28.89 13.12 9.22
C LEU A 119 29.69 12.77 10.49
N THR A 120 30.64 13.62 10.88
CA THR A 120 31.55 13.38 12.01
C THR A 120 31.48 14.43 13.12
N ALA A 121 31.09 15.66 12.79
CA ALA A 121 31.15 16.82 13.73
C ALA A 121 29.89 16.94 14.63
N ILE A 122 29.24 15.83 14.98
CA ILE A 122 28.09 15.80 15.89
C ILE A 122 28.29 14.74 16.97
N SER A 123 27.53 14.86 18.09
CA SER A 123 27.58 13.85 19.14
C SER A 123 27.15 12.47 18.62
N VAL A 124 27.75 11.42 19.16
CA VAL A 124 27.44 10.02 18.81
C VAL A 124 25.97 9.70 19.02
N TYR A 125 25.36 10.24 20.09
CA TYR A 125 23.92 10.05 20.38
C TYR A 125 23.01 10.66 19.30
N LEU A 126 23.34 11.88 18.84
CA LEU A 126 22.57 12.55 17.81
C LEU A 126 22.70 11.84 16.45
N LYS A 127 23.93 11.42 16.12
CA LYS A 127 24.17 10.61 14.92
C LYS A 127 23.40 9.29 14.99
N GLY A 128 23.39 8.61 16.14
CA GLY A 128 22.60 7.39 16.39
C GLY A 128 21.11 7.61 16.21
N ALA A 129 20.58 8.74 16.69
CA ALA A 129 19.18 9.10 16.50
C ALA A 129 18.80 9.30 15.01
N TYR A 130 19.67 9.95 14.23
CA TYR A 130 19.47 10.08 12.78
C TYR A 130 19.43 8.72 12.09
N PHE A 131 20.38 7.84 12.40
CA PHE A 131 20.39 6.48 11.86
C PHE A 131 19.13 5.71 12.25
N ALA A 132 18.69 5.80 13.51
CA ALA A 132 17.49 5.11 13.98
C ALA A 132 16.23 5.55 13.20
N VAL A 133 16.06 6.85 12.96
CA VAL A 133 14.95 7.37 12.15
C VAL A 133 15.04 6.90 10.71
N VAL A 134 16.19 7.06 10.06
CA VAL A 134 16.36 6.69 8.65
C VAL A 134 16.20 5.19 8.44
N ILE A 135 16.84 4.37 9.28
CA ILE A 135 16.71 2.90 9.20
C ILE A 135 15.26 2.47 9.51
N GLY A 136 14.64 3.09 10.52
CA GLY A 136 13.23 2.82 10.85
C GLY A 136 12.29 3.11 9.67
N MET A 137 12.49 4.22 8.96
CA MET A 137 11.73 4.52 7.74
C MET A 137 11.97 3.47 6.65
N ILE A 138 13.23 3.12 6.37
CA ILE A 138 13.58 2.11 5.36
C ILE A 138 12.91 0.77 5.67
N LEU A 139 13.01 0.31 6.93
CA LEU A 139 12.39 -0.95 7.36
C LEU A 139 10.86 -0.91 7.23
N LEU A 140 10.22 0.20 7.62
CA LEU A 140 8.78 0.39 7.43
C LEU A 140 8.41 0.40 5.94
N GLY A 141 9.21 1.02 5.09
CA GLY A 141 9.01 1.00 3.64
C GLY A 141 9.04 -0.43 3.08
N ILE A 142 10.07 -1.21 3.45
CA ILE A 142 10.19 -2.62 3.05
C ILE A 142 9.00 -3.43 3.55
N LEU A 143 8.63 -3.29 4.84
CA LEU A 143 7.50 -4.01 5.41
C LEU A 143 6.17 -3.64 4.73
N THR A 144 5.95 -2.36 4.42
CA THR A 144 4.74 -1.90 3.74
C THR A 144 4.63 -2.51 2.34
N LEU A 145 5.73 -2.60 1.59
CA LEU A 145 5.75 -3.22 0.27
C LEU A 145 5.64 -4.74 0.34
N ALA A 146 6.33 -5.39 1.28
CA ALA A 146 6.31 -6.84 1.43
C ALA A 146 4.95 -7.38 1.93
N LEU A 147 4.29 -6.64 2.83
CA LEU A 147 3.01 -7.01 3.44
C LEU A 147 1.80 -6.35 2.76
N GLN A 148 1.91 -5.98 1.50
CA GLN A 148 0.88 -5.28 0.73
C GLN A 148 -0.44 -6.09 0.66
N ASN A 149 -0.34 -7.42 0.56
CA ASN A 149 -1.50 -8.34 0.53
C ASN A 149 -1.88 -8.90 1.90
N SER A 150 -1.31 -8.39 2.98
CA SER A 150 -1.60 -8.89 4.33
C SER A 150 -3.02 -8.51 4.76
N THR A 151 -3.77 -9.49 5.25
CA THR A 151 -5.11 -9.33 5.80
C THR A 151 -5.12 -9.01 7.31
N GLN A 152 -3.95 -8.86 7.92
CA GLN A 152 -3.84 -8.58 9.37
C GLN A 152 -4.36 -7.18 9.70
N LYS A 153 -5.46 -7.13 10.44
CA LYS A 153 -6.20 -5.90 10.78
C LYS A 153 -5.34 -4.86 11.51
N LEU A 154 -4.46 -5.29 12.41
CA LEU A 154 -3.54 -4.41 13.14
C LEU A 154 -2.55 -3.72 12.21
N TRP A 155 -1.95 -4.47 11.29
CA TRP A 155 -1.00 -3.93 10.31
C TRP A 155 -1.67 -2.95 9.36
N THR A 156 -2.78 -3.34 8.74
CA THR A 156 -3.49 -2.50 7.76
C THR A 156 -4.00 -1.19 8.35
N SER A 157 -4.34 -1.17 9.64
CA SER A 157 -4.80 0.04 10.34
C SER A 157 -3.65 0.98 10.74
N SER A 158 -2.48 0.43 11.12
CA SER A 158 -1.41 1.20 11.77
C SER A 158 -0.26 1.62 10.85
N LYS A 159 -0.05 0.93 9.71
CA LYS A 159 1.13 1.13 8.84
C LYS A 159 1.31 2.58 8.36
N HIS A 160 0.25 3.25 7.92
CA HIS A 160 0.32 4.63 7.44
C HIS A 160 0.56 5.63 8.59
N ALA A 161 -0.06 5.38 9.76
CA ALA A 161 0.16 6.19 10.95
C ALA A 161 1.60 6.09 11.46
N LEU A 162 2.16 4.88 11.49
CA LEU A 162 3.57 4.64 11.85
C LEU A 162 4.52 5.35 10.87
N SER A 163 4.28 5.22 9.56
CA SER A 163 5.09 5.88 8.53
C SER A 163 5.06 7.41 8.66
N CYS A 164 3.89 8.01 8.90
CA CYS A 164 3.77 9.44 9.18
C CYS A 164 4.45 9.82 10.50
N GLY A 165 4.32 9.00 11.54
CA GLY A 165 4.95 9.20 12.84
C GLY A 165 6.47 9.26 12.75
N PHE A 166 7.10 8.28 12.07
CA PHE A 166 8.55 8.28 11.86
C PHE A 166 9.02 9.50 11.04
N SER A 167 8.29 9.87 9.98
CA SER A 167 8.60 11.07 9.20
C SER A 167 8.46 12.35 10.03
N GLY A 168 7.45 12.44 10.91
CA GLY A 168 7.24 13.57 11.81
C GLY A 168 8.34 13.68 12.88
N VAL A 169 8.69 12.58 13.53
CA VAL A 169 9.79 12.53 14.50
C VAL A 169 11.12 12.91 13.85
N GLY A 170 11.38 12.36 12.65
CA GLY A 170 12.59 12.72 11.89
C GLY A 170 12.64 14.20 11.51
N LEU A 171 11.50 14.75 11.07
CA LEU A 171 11.40 16.19 10.76
C LEU A 171 11.72 17.05 11.98
N LEU A 172 11.10 16.77 13.13
CA LEU A 172 11.38 17.49 14.38
C LEU A 172 12.87 17.39 14.79
N LEU A 173 13.43 16.19 14.69
CA LEU A 173 14.83 15.94 15.01
C LEU A 173 15.77 16.75 14.11
N PHE A 174 15.53 16.79 12.79
CA PHE A 174 16.35 17.54 11.84
C PHE A 174 16.19 19.06 11.98
N VAL A 175 14.98 19.54 12.27
CA VAL A 175 14.73 20.99 12.55
C VAL A 175 15.46 21.41 13.82
N LEU A 176 15.29 20.68 14.93
CA LEU A 176 15.93 21.01 16.21
C LEU A 176 17.46 20.95 16.14
N SER A 177 18.01 20.09 15.31
CA SER A 177 19.46 19.93 15.10
C SER A 177 20.00 20.83 13.96
N ARG A 178 19.19 21.74 13.44
CA ARG A 178 19.57 22.71 12.39
C ARG A 178 20.07 22.06 11.10
N GLN A 179 19.40 21.02 10.64
CA GLN A 179 19.69 20.33 9.37
C GLN A 179 18.62 20.67 8.32
N PRO A 180 18.67 21.88 7.68
CA PRO A 180 17.55 22.39 6.88
C PRO A 180 17.27 21.54 5.63
N TYR A 181 18.28 21.03 4.94
CA TYR A 181 18.08 20.25 3.71
C TYR A 181 17.43 18.89 4.01
N ALA A 182 17.88 18.21 5.07
CA ALA A 182 17.24 16.98 5.51
C ALA A 182 15.81 17.20 6.01
N ALA A 183 15.58 18.28 6.75
CA ALA A 183 14.26 18.66 7.23
C ALA A 183 13.28 18.99 6.09
N THR A 184 13.73 19.76 5.07
CA THR A 184 12.86 20.09 3.92
C THR A 184 12.47 18.86 3.13
N LEU A 185 13.36 17.90 2.92
CA LEU A 185 13.02 16.66 2.23
C LEU A 185 11.99 15.83 3.01
N LEU A 186 12.14 15.69 4.33
CA LEU A 186 11.13 15.02 5.17
C LEU A 186 9.81 15.78 5.22
N LEU A 187 9.82 17.11 5.19
CA LEU A 187 8.61 17.90 5.11
C LEU A 187 7.86 17.63 3.80
N ILE A 188 8.56 17.52 2.68
CA ILE A 188 7.97 17.14 1.39
C ILE A 188 7.35 15.74 1.49
N TYR A 189 8.07 14.76 2.05
CA TYR A 189 7.52 13.40 2.23
C TYR A 189 6.25 13.42 3.08
N LEU A 190 6.27 14.15 4.20
CA LEU A 190 5.13 14.24 5.11
C LEU A 190 3.93 14.93 4.45
N THR A 191 4.15 16.00 3.68
CA THR A 191 3.07 16.69 2.94
C THR A 191 2.44 15.80 1.87
N ILE A 192 3.23 15.04 1.11
CA ILE A 192 2.72 14.07 0.14
C ILE A 192 1.88 13.01 0.86
N LYS A 193 2.38 12.42 1.95
CA LYS A 193 1.66 11.43 2.75
C LYS A 193 0.36 11.97 3.31
N ALA A 194 0.39 13.18 3.88
CA ALA A 194 -0.80 13.84 4.44
C ALA A 194 -1.86 14.12 3.36
N PHE A 195 -1.44 14.62 2.19
CA PHE A 195 -2.33 14.85 1.06
C PHE A 195 -3.02 13.56 0.58
N LEU A 196 -2.26 12.47 0.47
CA LEU A 196 -2.80 11.17 0.05
C LEU A 196 -3.80 10.61 1.07
N LEU A 197 -3.56 10.80 2.37
CA LEU A 197 -4.49 10.39 3.42
C LEU A 197 -5.75 11.26 3.45
N ALA A 198 -5.64 12.58 3.27
CA ALA A 198 -6.79 13.48 3.20
C ALA A 198 -7.72 13.15 2.02
N LYS A 199 -7.16 12.77 0.87
CA LYS A 199 -7.94 12.32 -0.28
C LYS A 199 -8.59 10.93 -0.06
N LYS A 200 -8.24 10.21 1.01
CA LYS A 200 -8.81 8.89 1.34
C LYS A 200 -10.21 8.99 1.96
N GLN A 201 -10.54 10.13 2.55
CA GLN A 201 -11.88 10.42 3.08
C GLN A 201 -12.82 10.83 1.94
#